data_391f4d2c6fbd5c63d1d8390e30a3f1e3
#
_entry.id   391f4d2c6fbd5c63d1d8390e30a3f1e3
#
_cell.length_a   1.000
_cell.length_b   1.000
_cell.length_c   1.000
_cell.angle_alpha   90.00
_cell.angle_beta   90.00
_cell.angle_gamma   90.00
#
_symmetry.space_group_name_H-M   'P 1'
#
loop_
_entity.id
_entity.type
_entity.pdbx_description
1 polymer ?
#
loop_
_entity_poly.entity_id
_entity_poly.type
_entity_poly.pdbx_seq_one_letter_code
_entity_poly.pdbx_strand_id
1 'polypeptide(L)'
;GLVNVVMSFVTSHLLISTVATFLTILFTAFIIEKVFQNPNIAASKTVLTDDYKNNAHSNDATKVSHAASNIAIGGASISFFLEQLSKAFNEQVANIGEMSGRLQQLEVSSTRLDDLAKNAASSMNESDEKTQFGSTSLKEVLSQQQQLVKNINASSEALTTLKSKAEGISTITNTINQLADQTNMLALNAAIEAARAGDQGRGFAVVADEVRELAKKTTDATSGIESLLQDMNTSSQAAVATMETVLNSSDNMNVKLKESEEAISHSSMLSTKARESMDAMQAMVENNAEHSAGISTNILQLHTTTEKLEHDLTDVSTQALSLSSQAEDIFRLLESFDVNDRNSEVRDIAVNAAKTVGERFEQAISEGKISEAKLFNFDYSPIPNTNPIKHTTPFDKFTDDVLPDIQEPLLETHSFIIYAGAVDINGYFPTHNEKFSQPLTGNYDTDLANNRTKRIFDDKTGSRCGSNTSTFLLQTYKRDTGEVMHDLSAPIYVNGKHWGGFRIGYKAKEQ
;
A
#
# COMPACT_ATOMS: atom_id res chain seq x y z
N GLY A 1 -17.68 10.52 3.94
CA GLY A 1 -17.68 10.09 2.54
C GLY A 1 -17.06 8.68 2.35
N LEU A 2 -15.89 8.43 2.93
CA LEU A 2 -15.17 7.14 2.79
C LEU A 2 -15.85 5.98 3.55
N VAL A 3 -16.37 6.25 4.74
CA VAL A 3 -17.07 5.25 5.58
C VAL A 3 -18.32 4.69 4.87
N ASN A 4 -19.07 5.54 4.17
CA ASN A 4 -20.28 5.11 3.43
C ASN A 4 -19.91 4.28 2.18
N VAL A 5 -18.76 4.50 1.56
CA VAL A 5 -18.29 3.72 0.41
C VAL A 5 -17.80 2.33 0.87
N VAL A 6 -17.07 2.25 1.99
CA VAL A 6 -16.59 0.98 2.55
C VAL A 6 -17.77 0.15 3.08
N MET A 7 -18.73 0.76 3.77
CA MET A 7 -19.95 0.05 4.23
C MET A 7 -20.84 -0.42 3.07
N SER A 8 -20.93 0.34 1.98
CA SER A 8 -21.64 -0.10 0.77
C SER A 8 -20.93 -1.28 0.07
N PHE A 9 -19.61 -1.32 0.09
CA PHE A 9 -18.83 -2.42 -0.49
C PHE A 9 -18.92 -3.71 0.34
N VAL A 10 -18.86 -3.59 1.67
CA VAL A 10 -19.00 -4.74 2.60
C VAL A 10 -20.41 -5.31 2.56
N THR A 11 -21.44 -4.46 2.53
CA THR A 11 -22.84 -4.93 2.44
C THR A 11 -23.17 -5.56 1.09
N SER A 12 -22.61 -5.06 -0.02
CA SER A 12 -22.80 -5.67 -1.34
C SER A 12 -22.10 -7.03 -1.46
N HIS A 13 -20.89 -7.21 -0.89
CA HIS A 13 -20.21 -8.50 -0.88
C HIS A 13 -20.91 -9.54 0.04
N LEU A 14 -21.41 -9.13 1.20
CA LEU A 14 -22.21 -10.01 2.05
C LEU A 14 -23.52 -10.46 1.36
N LEU A 15 -24.17 -9.53 0.64
CA LEU A 15 -25.40 -9.85 -0.11
C LEU A 15 -25.13 -10.81 -1.28
N ILE A 16 -24.02 -10.65 -2.00
CA ILE A 16 -23.63 -11.54 -3.10
C ILE A 16 -23.27 -12.93 -2.58
N SER A 17 -22.58 -13.03 -1.44
CA SER A 17 -22.25 -14.33 -0.82
C SER A 17 -23.49 -15.05 -0.32
N THR A 18 -24.43 -14.37 0.34
CA THR A 18 -25.69 -14.98 0.80
C THR A 18 -26.62 -15.36 -0.36
N VAL A 19 -26.67 -14.56 -1.42
CA VAL A 19 -27.46 -14.88 -2.63
C VAL A 19 -26.87 -16.08 -3.39
N ALA A 20 -25.54 -16.18 -3.49
CA ALA A 20 -24.88 -17.33 -4.11
C ALA A 20 -25.13 -18.62 -3.32
N THR A 21 -25.08 -18.57 -1.98
CA THR A 21 -25.38 -19.74 -1.13
C THR A 21 -26.85 -20.13 -1.23
N PHE A 22 -27.76 -19.16 -1.28
CA PHE A 22 -29.20 -19.43 -1.43
C PHE A 22 -29.55 -20.00 -2.80
N LEU A 23 -28.89 -19.52 -3.88
CA LEU A 23 -29.05 -20.06 -5.23
C LEU A 23 -28.51 -21.49 -5.35
N THR A 24 -27.41 -21.82 -4.66
CA THR A 24 -26.88 -23.18 -4.65
C THR A 24 -27.80 -24.14 -3.91
N ILE A 25 -28.39 -23.72 -2.80
CA ILE A 25 -29.38 -24.55 -2.03
C ILE A 25 -30.68 -24.71 -2.84
N LEU A 26 -31.16 -23.64 -3.51
CA LEU A 26 -32.34 -23.75 -4.37
C LEU A 26 -32.10 -24.62 -5.60
N PHE A 27 -30.89 -24.57 -6.19
CA PHE A 27 -30.56 -25.41 -7.35
C PHE A 27 -30.41 -26.87 -6.99
N THR A 28 -29.85 -27.20 -5.82
CA THR A 28 -29.79 -28.58 -5.30
C THR A 28 -31.18 -29.08 -4.90
N ALA A 29 -32.03 -28.29 -4.26
CA ALA A 29 -33.40 -28.63 -3.95
C ALA A 29 -34.22 -28.87 -5.23
N PHE A 30 -34.07 -28.02 -6.26
CA PHE A 30 -34.75 -28.17 -7.56
C PHE A 30 -34.32 -29.46 -8.32
N ILE A 31 -33.03 -29.81 -8.26
CA ILE A 31 -32.54 -31.07 -8.84
C ILE A 31 -33.12 -32.26 -8.10
N ILE A 32 -33.14 -32.22 -6.75
CA ILE A 32 -33.70 -33.29 -5.93
C ILE A 32 -35.22 -33.46 -6.19
N GLU A 33 -35.97 -32.34 -6.26
CA GLU A 33 -37.39 -32.35 -6.54
C GLU A 33 -37.73 -32.89 -7.94
N LYS A 34 -36.94 -32.50 -8.98
CA LYS A 34 -37.12 -33.02 -10.35
C LYS A 34 -36.76 -34.49 -10.50
N VAL A 35 -35.78 -34.98 -9.72
CA VAL A 35 -35.35 -36.39 -9.76
C VAL A 35 -36.36 -37.31 -9.00
N PHE A 36 -37.01 -36.79 -7.94
CA PHE A 36 -37.92 -37.60 -7.10
C PHE A 36 -39.41 -37.42 -7.40
N GLN A 37 -39.85 -36.45 -8.22
CA GLN A 37 -41.25 -36.18 -8.55
C GLN A 37 -41.67 -36.67 -9.94
N ASN A 38 -41.21 -37.82 -10.42
CA ASN A 38 -41.82 -38.44 -11.59
C ASN A 38 -42.63 -39.69 -11.21
N PRO A 39 -43.95 -39.58 -10.86
CA PRO A 39 -44.78 -40.69 -10.50
C PRO A 39 -45.51 -41.19 -11.74
N ASN A 40 -44.84 -41.90 -12.66
CA ASN A 40 -45.47 -42.66 -13.70
C ASN A 40 -44.76 -44.00 -13.94
N ILE A 41 -44.69 -44.83 -12.89
CA ILE A 41 -44.49 -46.28 -13.06
C ILE A 41 -45.57 -46.98 -12.25
N ALA A 42 -46.76 -47.09 -12.78
CA ALA A 42 -47.75 -48.06 -12.35
C ALA A 42 -48.38 -48.69 -13.60
N ALA A 43 -48.01 -49.94 -13.78
CA ALA A 43 -48.77 -51.02 -14.43
C ALA A 43 -49.27 -50.79 -15.87
N SER A 44 -48.52 -51.38 -16.81
CA SER A 44 -49.15 -52.08 -17.93
C SER A 44 -48.42 -53.41 -18.11
N LYS A 45 -49.06 -54.47 -17.63
CA LYS A 45 -48.67 -55.83 -17.88
C LYS A 45 -49.14 -56.18 -19.28
N THR A 46 -48.31 -55.97 -20.27
CA THR A 46 -48.46 -56.49 -21.62
C THR A 46 -47.31 -57.43 -21.89
N VAL A 47 -47.64 -58.69 -22.31
CA VAL A 47 -46.66 -59.70 -22.76
C VAL A 47 -45.85 -59.07 -23.94
N LEU A 48 -44.68 -58.60 -23.64
CA LEU A 48 -43.72 -58.17 -24.64
C LEU A 48 -42.78 -59.29 -25.00
N THR A 49 -42.63 -59.55 -26.29
CA THR A 49 -41.63 -60.46 -26.86
C THR A 49 -40.26 -60.14 -26.35
N ASP A 50 -39.32 -61.08 -26.23
CA ASP A 50 -37.96 -60.89 -25.69
C ASP A 50 -37.18 -59.75 -26.42
N ASP A 51 -37.40 -59.52 -27.70
CA ASP A 51 -36.83 -58.39 -28.43
C ASP A 51 -37.32 -57.02 -27.94
N TYR A 52 -38.55 -56.88 -27.47
CA TYR A 52 -39.08 -55.64 -26.94
C TYR A 52 -38.56 -55.32 -25.54
N LYS A 53 -38.31 -56.38 -24.76
CA LYS A 53 -37.67 -56.24 -23.44
C LYS A 53 -36.20 -55.82 -23.56
N ASN A 54 -35.45 -56.44 -24.49
CA ASN A 54 -34.06 -56.10 -24.76
C ASN A 54 -33.92 -54.64 -25.22
N ASN A 55 -34.77 -54.15 -26.12
CA ASN A 55 -34.77 -52.76 -26.60
C ASN A 55 -35.16 -51.78 -25.45
N ALA A 56 -36.08 -52.12 -24.57
CA ALA A 56 -36.43 -51.29 -23.43
C ALA A 56 -35.28 -51.19 -22.42
N HIS A 57 -34.60 -52.29 -22.11
CA HIS A 57 -33.45 -52.34 -21.21
C HIS A 57 -32.24 -51.58 -21.81
N SER A 58 -31.99 -51.68 -23.11
CA SER A 58 -30.95 -50.92 -23.80
C SER A 58 -31.20 -49.45 -23.76
N ASN A 59 -32.42 -48.95 -23.95
CA ASN A 59 -32.77 -47.54 -23.85
C ASN A 59 -32.60 -46.99 -22.44
N ASP A 60 -32.97 -47.77 -21.42
CA ASP A 60 -32.78 -47.32 -20.02
C ASP A 60 -31.29 -47.35 -19.62
N ALA A 61 -30.51 -48.32 -20.06
CA ALA A 61 -29.08 -48.39 -19.86
C ALA A 61 -28.37 -47.19 -20.53
N THR A 62 -28.78 -46.77 -21.73
CA THR A 62 -28.30 -45.58 -22.41
C THR A 62 -28.58 -44.31 -21.62
N LYS A 63 -29.79 -44.16 -21.03
CA LYS A 63 -30.11 -43.03 -20.14
C LYS A 63 -29.22 -42.98 -18.89
N VAL A 64 -28.95 -44.13 -18.29
CA VAL A 64 -28.08 -44.27 -17.13
C VAL A 64 -26.63 -43.89 -17.52
N SER A 65 -26.14 -44.32 -18.66
CA SER A 65 -24.83 -43.92 -19.20
C SER A 65 -24.72 -42.40 -19.37
N HIS A 66 -25.72 -41.78 -19.97
CA HIS A 66 -25.77 -40.31 -20.10
C HIS A 66 -25.79 -39.59 -18.73
N ALA A 67 -26.56 -40.15 -17.75
CA ALA A 67 -26.58 -39.58 -16.40
C ALA A 67 -25.21 -39.70 -15.72
N ALA A 68 -24.56 -40.85 -15.81
CA ALA A 68 -23.21 -41.08 -15.31
C ALA A 68 -22.18 -40.11 -15.96
N SER A 69 -22.28 -39.93 -17.28
CA SER A 69 -21.43 -38.93 -18.01
C SER A 69 -21.63 -37.51 -17.45
N ASN A 70 -22.87 -37.09 -17.25
CA ASN A 70 -23.15 -35.76 -16.66
C ASN A 70 -22.63 -35.63 -15.23
N ILE A 71 -22.70 -36.66 -14.41
CA ILE A 71 -22.12 -36.70 -13.05
C ILE A 71 -20.59 -36.57 -13.13
N ALA A 72 -19.97 -37.37 -14.00
CA ALA A 72 -18.51 -37.31 -14.20
C ALA A 72 -18.03 -35.93 -14.69
N ILE A 73 -18.75 -35.33 -15.66
CA ILE A 73 -18.49 -33.96 -16.16
C ILE A 73 -18.65 -32.92 -15.04
N GLY A 74 -19.71 -33.03 -14.25
CA GLY A 74 -19.97 -32.18 -13.09
C GLY A 74 -18.85 -32.31 -12.05
N GLY A 75 -18.46 -33.53 -11.69
CA GLY A 75 -17.35 -33.80 -10.76
C GLY A 75 -16.01 -33.24 -11.20
N ALA A 76 -15.66 -33.44 -12.49
CA ALA A 76 -14.44 -32.87 -13.06
C ALA A 76 -14.44 -31.33 -13.06
N SER A 77 -15.58 -30.73 -13.36
CA SER A 77 -15.75 -29.27 -13.35
C SER A 77 -15.64 -28.70 -11.92
N ILE A 78 -16.25 -29.37 -10.95
CA ILE A 78 -16.13 -29.00 -9.51
C ILE A 78 -14.67 -29.13 -9.07
N SER A 79 -13.99 -30.23 -9.35
CA SER A 79 -12.58 -30.44 -8.95
C SER A 79 -11.67 -29.34 -9.50
N PHE A 80 -11.84 -28.95 -10.75
CA PHE A 80 -11.09 -27.84 -11.33
C PHE A 80 -11.39 -26.50 -10.65
N PHE A 81 -12.66 -26.20 -10.39
CA PHE A 81 -13.07 -24.99 -9.68
C PHE A 81 -12.47 -24.93 -8.26
N LEU A 82 -12.47 -26.05 -7.55
CA LEU A 82 -11.90 -26.15 -6.20
C LEU A 82 -10.39 -25.93 -6.21
N GLU A 83 -9.68 -26.38 -7.24
CA GLU A 83 -8.24 -26.11 -7.40
C GLU A 83 -7.97 -24.60 -7.57
N GLN A 84 -8.76 -23.91 -8.41
CA GLN A 84 -8.64 -22.45 -8.56
C GLN A 84 -8.97 -21.71 -7.27
N LEU A 85 -9.98 -22.18 -6.54
CA LEU A 85 -10.39 -21.59 -5.27
C LEU A 85 -9.31 -21.79 -4.19
N SER A 86 -8.65 -22.97 -4.17
CA SER A 86 -7.51 -23.20 -3.27
C SER A 86 -6.35 -22.24 -3.52
N LYS A 87 -6.03 -21.96 -4.78
CA LYS A 87 -5.03 -20.94 -5.13
C LYS A 87 -5.42 -19.55 -4.60
N ALA A 88 -6.67 -19.15 -4.78
CA ALA A 88 -7.18 -17.87 -4.30
C ALA A 88 -7.13 -17.76 -2.75
N PHE A 89 -7.39 -18.86 -2.04
CA PHE A 89 -7.26 -18.87 -0.57
C PHE A 89 -5.82 -18.75 -0.09
N ASN A 90 -4.86 -19.38 -0.79
CA ASN A 90 -3.45 -19.23 -0.47
C ASN A 90 -3.00 -17.76 -0.63
N GLU A 91 -3.44 -17.08 -1.68
CA GLU A 91 -3.21 -15.63 -1.86
C GLU A 91 -3.88 -14.81 -0.75
N GLN A 92 -5.09 -15.19 -0.34
CA GLN A 92 -5.80 -14.51 0.75
C GLN A 92 -5.07 -14.65 2.09
N VAL A 93 -4.52 -15.82 2.41
CA VAL A 93 -3.69 -16.03 3.62
C VAL A 93 -2.46 -15.12 3.60
N ALA A 94 -1.79 -15.01 2.46
CA ALA A 94 -0.64 -14.10 2.30
C ALA A 94 -1.06 -12.63 2.53
N ASN A 95 -2.18 -12.21 1.98
CA ASN A 95 -2.73 -10.85 2.16
C ASN A 95 -3.09 -10.55 3.63
N ILE A 96 -3.67 -11.52 4.35
CA ILE A 96 -3.96 -11.42 5.78
C ILE A 96 -2.65 -11.19 6.58
N GLY A 97 -1.60 -11.93 6.26
CA GLY A 97 -0.26 -11.75 6.86
C GLY A 97 0.30 -10.34 6.62
N GLU A 98 0.20 -9.82 5.39
CA GLU A 98 0.62 -8.46 5.06
C GLU A 98 -0.21 -7.40 5.82
N MET A 99 -1.53 -7.57 5.89
CA MET A 99 -2.42 -6.68 6.66
C MET A 99 -2.03 -6.63 8.14
N SER A 100 -1.71 -7.77 8.76
CA SER A 100 -1.24 -7.85 10.14
C SER A 100 0.06 -7.07 10.34
N GLY A 101 1.02 -7.21 9.43
CA GLY A 101 2.28 -6.45 9.47
C GLY A 101 2.07 -4.94 9.33
N ARG A 102 1.17 -4.51 8.44
CA ARG A 102 0.81 -3.09 8.26
C ARG A 102 0.11 -2.51 9.48
N LEU A 103 -0.73 -3.31 10.15
CA LEU A 103 -1.40 -2.90 11.38
C LEU A 103 -0.39 -2.66 12.50
N GLN A 104 0.60 -3.51 12.66
CA GLN A 104 1.67 -3.34 13.64
C GLN A 104 2.49 -2.06 13.37
N GLN A 105 2.76 -1.75 12.11
CA GLN A 105 3.42 -0.48 11.73
C GLN A 105 2.56 0.74 12.06
N LEU A 106 1.24 0.64 11.89
CA LEU A 106 0.30 1.70 12.25
C LEU A 106 0.31 1.96 13.77
N GLU A 107 0.32 0.92 14.60
CA GLU A 107 0.39 1.00 16.05
C GLU A 107 1.68 1.68 16.52
N VAL A 108 2.84 1.28 15.97
CA VAL A 108 4.13 1.93 16.24
C VAL A 108 4.11 3.40 15.82
N SER A 109 3.54 3.70 14.66
CA SER A 109 3.43 5.08 14.16
C SER A 109 2.51 5.94 15.02
N SER A 110 1.40 5.39 15.50
CA SER A 110 0.46 6.06 16.41
C SER A 110 1.12 6.37 17.75
N THR A 111 1.86 5.43 18.33
CA THR A 111 2.62 5.66 19.56
C THR A 111 3.64 6.79 19.38
N ARG A 112 4.34 6.81 18.26
CA ARG A 112 5.30 7.87 17.95
C ARG A 112 4.65 9.24 17.77
N LEU A 113 3.45 9.28 17.18
CA LEU A 113 2.67 10.51 17.05
C LEU A 113 2.21 11.05 18.42
N ASP A 114 1.81 10.17 19.33
CA ASP A 114 1.46 10.53 20.71
C ASP A 114 2.64 11.20 21.42
N ASP A 115 3.83 10.58 21.36
CA ASP A 115 5.05 11.13 21.94
C ASP A 115 5.41 12.49 21.35
N LEU A 116 5.29 12.65 20.02
CA LEU A 116 5.54 13.91 19.34
C LEU A 116 4.54 14.99 19.75
N ALA A 117 3.26 14.65 19.88
CA ALA A 117 2.21 15.58 20.31
C ALA A 117 2.47 16.07 21.76
N LYS A 118 2.82 15.16 22.68
CA LYS A 118 3.17 15.48 24.06
C LYS A 118 4.40 16.39 24.15
N ASN A 119 5.45 16.09 23.40
CA ASN A 119 6.65 16.91 23.38
C ASN A 119 6.39 18.30 22.80
N ALA A 120 5.59 18.40 21.74
CA ALA A 120 5.21 19.66 21.14
C ALA A 120 4.33 20.49 22.10
N ALA A 121 3.37 19.87 22.79
CA ALA A 121 2.55 20.53 23.79
C ALA A 121 3.40 21.09 24.96
N SER A 122 4.39 20.32 25.43
CA SER A 122 5.35 20.79 26.45
C SER A 122 6.16 21.99 25.93
N SER A 123 6.65 21.96 24.71
CA SER A 123 7.38 23.08 24.11
C SER A 123 6.51 24.33 23.95
N MET A 124 5.21 24.14 23.63
CA MET A 124 4.27 25.27 23.57
C MET A 124 4.01 25.89 24.94
N ASN A 125 3.92 25.10 26.01
CA ASN A 125 3.80 25.61 27.36
C ASN A 125 5.03 26.42 27.75
N GLU A 126 6.24 25.93 27.49
CA GLU A 126 7.47 26.69 27.74
C GLU A 126 7.52 27.98 26.93
N SER A 127 7.09 27.93 25.65
CA SER A 127 7.00 29.12 24.81
C SER A 127 6.03 30.16 25.35
N ASP A 128 4.89 29.73 25.90
CA ASP A 128 3.90 30.63 26.50
C ASP A 128 4.46 31.28 27.76
N GLU A 129 5.15 30.53 28.63
CA GLU A 129 5.85 31.09 29.81
C GLU A 129 6.88 32.15 29.43
N LYS A 130 7.72 31.89 28.40
CA LYS A 130 8.70 32.85 27.88
C LYS A 130 8.04 34.08 27.28
N THR A 131 6.94 33.90 26.58
CA THR A 131 6.16 34.98 25.98
C THR A 131 5.54 35.86 27.08
N GLN A 132 4.99 35.27 28.13
CA GLN A 132 4.45 35.98 29.30
C GLN A 132 5.55 36.77 30.05
N PHE A 133 6.72 36.17 30.24
CA PHE A 133 7.89 36.86 30.77
C PHE A 133 8.29 38.05 29.93
N GLY A 134 8.39 37.86 28.60
CA GLY A 134 8.70 38.91 27.63
C GLY A 134 7.68 40.05 27.70
N SER A 135 6.39 39.76 27.83
CA SER A 135 5.33 40.75 27.95
C SER A 135 5.48 41.58 29.23
N THR A 136 5.81 40.93 30.36
CA THR A 136 6.03 41.59 31.64
C THR A 136 7.27 42.53 31.55
N SER A 137 8.37 42.02 31.04
CA SER A 137 9.61 42.78 30.86
C SER A 137 9.39 44.01 29.94
N LEU A 138 8.60 43.83 28.89
CA LEU A 138 8.30 44.96 27.96
C LEU A 138 7.49 46.05 28.65
N LYS A 139 6.52 45.71 29.53
CA LYS A 139 5.76 46.67 30.32
C LYS A 139 6.66 47.47 31.29
N GLU A 140 7.65 46.81 31.87
CA GLU A 140 8.65 47.48 32.71
C GLU A 140 9.49 48.49 31.89
N VAL A 141 9.96 48.09 30.71
CA VAL A 141 10.72 48.98 29.81
C VAL A 141 9.86 50.16 29.36
N LEU A 142 8.58 49.97 29.03
CA LEU A 142 7.64 51.04 28.70
C LEU A 142 7.52 52.04 29.87
N SER A 143 7.39 51.57 31.11
CA SER A 143 7.32 52.38 32.29
C SER A 143 8.60 53.21 32.48
N GLN A 144 9.78 52.60 32.36
CA GLN A 144 11.08 53.28 32.45
C GLN A 144 11.24 54.34 31.35
N GLN A 145 10.78 54.03 30.13
CA GLN A 145 10.80 54.98 29.00
C GLN A 145 9.95 56.21 29.26
N GLN A 146 8.74 56.01 29.82
CA GLN A 146 7.88 57.14 30.21
C GLN A 146 8.56 58.02 31.29
N GLN A 147 9.26 57.41 32.25
CA GLN A 147 9.99 58.15 33.30
C GLN A 147 11.18 58.87 32.70
N LEU A 148 11.87 58.29 31.73
CA LEU A 148 12.99 58.95 30.98
C LEU A 148 12.49 60.23 30.31
N VAL A 149 11.38 60.18 29.58
CA VAL A 149 10.80 61.35 28.90
C VAL A 149 10.45 62.45 29.91
N LYS A 150 9.88 62.12 31.08
CA LYS A 150 9.62 63.07 32.16
C LYS A 150 10.91 63.74 32.65
N ASN A 151 11.96 62.96 32.89
CA ASN A 151 13.22 63.45 33.38
C ASN A 151 13.91 64.39 32.35
N ILE A 152 13.82 64.06 31.08
CA ILE A 152 14.36 64.91 29.97
C ILE A 152 13.63 66.22 29.92
N ASN A 153 12.28 66.22 29.99
CA ASN A 153 11.49 67.46 29.96
C ASN A 153 11.82 68.34 31.19
N ALA A 154 11.95 67.79 32.35
CA ALA A 154 12.35 68.52 33.57
C ALA A 154 13.77 69.11 33.46
N SER A 155 14.71 68.37 32.85
CA SER A 155 16.07 68.85 32.57
C SER A 155 16.08 69.98 31.55
N SER A 156 15.30 69.92 30.50
CA SER A 156 15.16 70.97 29.50
C SER A 156 14.58 72.25 30.08
N GLU A 157 13.57 72.13 30.97
CA GLU A 157 12.99 73.27 31.68
C GLU A 157 14.02 73.93 32.61
N ALA A 158 14.83 73.12 33.34
CA ALA A 158 15.88 73.61 34.19
C ALA A 158 16.99 74.39 33.39
N LEU A 159 17.38 73.86 32.24
CA LEU A 159 18.36 74.53 31.34
C LEU A 159 17.79 75.81 30.79
N THR A 160 16.54 75.89 30.40
CA THR A 160 15.86 77.10 29.94
C THR A 160 15.83 78.16 31.06
N THR A 161 15.54 77.72 32.30
CA THR A 161 15.61 78.65 33.45
C THR A 161 17.02 79.11 33.73
N LEU A 162 18.02 78.24 33.63
CA LEU A 162 19.42 78.60 33.78
C LEU A 162 19.86 79.66 32.75
N LYS A 163 19.47 79.44 31.48
CA LYS A 163 19.73 80.45 30.40
C LYS A 163 19.10 81.81 30.69
N SER A 164 17.88 81.85 31.13
CA SER A 164 17.20 83.11 31.49
C SER A 164 17.86 83.82 32.67
N LYS A 165 18.34 83.09 33.69
CA LYS A 165 19.12 83.70 34.77
C LYS A 165 20.45 84.18 34.34
N ALA A 166 21.15 83.52 33.40
CA ALA A 166 22.42 83.96 32.86
C ALA A 166 22.26 85.28 32.02
N GLU A 167 21.19 85.36 31.20
CA GLU A 167 20.86 86.60 30.48
C GLU A 167 20.56 87.77 31.42
N GLY A 168 19.88 87.51 32.57
CA GLY A 168 19.68 88.49 33.61
C GLY A 168 21.00 89.02 34.23
N ILE A 169 21.93 88.05 34.54
CA ILE A 169 23.27 88.47 35.05
C ILE A 169 24.05 89.24 34.03
N SER A 170 24.03 88.87 32.74
CA SER A 170 24.70 89.62 31.66
C SER A 170 24.19 91.04 31.59
N THR A 171 22.90 91.28 31.74
CA THR A 171 22.33 92.63 31.80
C THR A 171 22.90 93.47 32.97
N ILE A 172 22.99 92.79 34.17
CA ILE A 172 23.58 93.47 35.36
C ILE A 172 25.07 93.76 35.14
N THR A 173 25.82 92.79 34.59
CA THR A 173 27.26 92.96 34.33
C THR A 173 27.49 94.07 33.31
N ASN A 174 26.69 94.16 32.28
CA ASN A 174 26.74 95.32 31.31
C ASN A 174 26.51 96.69 32.00
N THR A 175 25.57 96.75 32.92
CA THR A 175 25.29 97.95 33.71
C THR A 175 26.49 98.32 34.60
N ILE A 176 27.10 97.34 35.27
CA ILE A 176 28.32 97.54 36.06
C ILE A 176 29.47 98.03 35.21
N ASN A 177 29.64 97.48 33.99
CA ASN A 177 30.67 97.89 33.06
C ASN A 177 30.48 99.34 32.63
N GLN A 178 29.25 99.72 32.30
CA GLN A 178 28.90 101.13 31.98
C GLN A 178 29.18 102.08 33.17
N LEU A 179 28.86 101.67 34.39
CA LEU A 179 29.19 102.45 35.62
C LEU A 179 30.70 102.54 35.83
N ALA A 180 31.47 101.47 35.59
CA ALA A 180 32.93 101.48 35.66
C ALA A 180 33.55 102.42 34.63
N ASP A 181 33.05 102.42 33.37
CA ASP A 181 33.49 103.33 32.34
C ASP A 181 33.18 104.81 32.68
N GLN A 182 31.98 105.09 33.21
CA GLN A 182 31.67 106.45 33.70
C GLN A 182 32.55 106.86 34.87
N THR A 183 32.85 105.93 35.81
CA THR A 183 33.75 106.17 36.94
C THR A 183 35.18 106.44 36.47
N ASN A 184 35.64 105.68 35.47
CA ASN A 184 36.92 105.86 34.86
C ASN A 184 37.05 107.28 34.19
N MET A 185 35.98 107.70 33.49
CA MET A 185 35.88 109.03 32.87
C MET A 185 35.85 110.15 33.95
N LEU A 186 35.08 109.99 35.01
CA LEU A 186 35.02 110.91 36.17
C LEU A 186 36.38 110.98 36.87
N ALA A 187 37.05 109.86 37.08
CA ALA A 187 38.37 109.79 37.69
C ALA A 187 39.43 110.48 36.79
N LEU A 188 39.35 110.30 35.48
CA LEU A 188 40.19 110.95 34.48
C LEU A 188 40.03 112.50 34.55
N ASN A 189 38.80 112.97 34.59
CA ASN A 189 38.49 114.40 34.68
C ASN A 189 38.99 114.94 36.02
N ALA A 190 38.86 114.23 37.11
CA ALA A 190 39.39 114.60 38.43
C ALA A 190 40.91 114.63 38.44
N ALA A 191 41.57 113.69 37.78
CA ALA A 191 43.03 113.64 37.67
C ALA A 191 43.50 114.81 36.86
N ILE A 192 42.82 115.19 35.74
CA ILE A 192 43.13 116.37 34.93
C ILE A 192 43.00 117.64 35.78
N GLU A 193 41.93 117.82 36.56
CA GLU A 193 41.69 118.98 37.30
C GLU A 193 42.68 119.11 38.50
N ALA A 194 43.01 117.93 39.11
CA ALA A 194 44.00 117.86 40.17
C ALA A 194 45.43 118.27 39.63
N ALA A 195 45.79 117.82 38.39
CA ALA A 195 46.99 118.26 37.71
C ALA A 195 46.99 119.75 37.40
N ARG A 196 45.83 120.34 37.11
CA ARG A 196 45.63 121.76 36.83
C ARG A 196 45.79 122.64 38.09
N ALA A 197 45.47 122.08 39.33
CA ALA A 197 45.63 122.74 40.57
C ALA A 197 47.08 122.78 41.09
N GLY A 198 48.01 122.19 40.41
CA GLY A 198 49.42 122.22 40.73
C GLY A 198 49.73 121.52 42.07
N ASP A 199 50.63 122.07 42.90
CA ASP A 199 51.05 121.44 44.16
C ASP A 199 49.93 121.25 45.16
N GLN A 200 48.82 122.00 45.10
CA GLN A 200 47.67 121.88 45.96
C GLN A 200 46.77 120.70 45.61
N GLY A 201 46.89 120.17 44.38
CA GLY A 201 46.11 119.11 43.87
C GLY A 201 46.72 117.70 44.03
N ARG A 202 47.97 117.57 44.52
CA ARG A 202 48.71 116.29 44.52
C ARG A 202 48.00 115.18 45.25
N GLY A 203 47.35 115.41 46.41
CA GLY A 203 46.59 114.42 47.16
C GLY A 203 45.33 113.96 46.42
N PHE A 204 44.67 114.88 45.68
CA PHE A 204 43.51 114.57 44.85
C PHE A 204 43.90 113.79 43.56
N ALA A 205 45.07 114.05 42.99
CA ALA A 205 45.57 113.29 41.83
C ALA A 205 45.79 111.82 42.20
N VAL A 206 46.40 111.49 43.32
CA VAL A 206 46.57 110.07 43.80
C VAL A 206 45.27 109.36 44.03
N VAL A 207 44.27 110.06 44.63
CA VAL A 207 42.90 109.43 44.77
C VAL A 207 42.23 109.24 43.45
N ALA A 208 42.37 110.20 42.52
CA ALA A 208 41.79 110.08 41.18
C ALA A 208 42.42 108.89 40.39
N ASP A 209 43.75 108.76 40.43
CA ASP A 209 44.44 107.65 39.82
C ASP A 209 44.06 106.31 40.47
N GLU A 210 43.89 106.21 41.78
CA GLU A 210 43.45 105.00 42.46
C GLU A 210 41.99 104.62 42.10
N VAL A 211 41.07 105.62 42.04
CA VAL A 211 39.71 105.45 41.56
C VAL A 211 39.70 104.95 40.06
N ARG A 212 40.58 105.54 39.21
CA ARG A 212 40.71 105.12 37.84
C ARG A 212 41.21 103.72 37.68
N GLU A 213 42.21 103.30 38.50
CA GLU A 213 42.71 101.93 38.49
C GLU A 213 41.66 100.97 38.97
N LEU A 214 40.87 101.34 40.01
CA LEU A 214 39.74 100.52 40.52
C LEU A 214 38.63 100.35 39.46
N ALA A 215 38.31 101.42 38.71
CA ALA A 215 37.36 101.36 37.59
C ALA A 215 37.84 100.42 36.48
N LYS A 216 39.15 100.50 36.15
CA LYS A 216 39.73 99.59 35.15
C LYS A 216 39.66 98.10 35.61
N LYS A 217 40.06 97.84 36.88
CA LYS A 217 39.93 96.49 37.47
C LYS A 217 38.47 95.97 37.45
N THR A 218 37.48 96.87 37.68
CA THR A 218 36.11 96.59 37.61
C THR A 218 35.68 96.20 36.19
N THR A 219 36.14 96.95 35.17
CA THR A 219 35.89 96.60 33.74
C THR A 219 36.53 95.29 33.36
N ASP A 220 37.76 95.00 33.79
CA ASP A 220 38.42 93.70 33.55
C ASP A 220 37.69 92.57 34.17
N ALA A 221 37.23 92.72 35.43
CA ALA A 221 36.45 91.72 36.15
C ALA A 221 35.06 91.45 35.46
N THR A 222 34.39 92.51 35.07
CA THR A 222 33.09 92.40 34.34
C THR A 222 33.26 91.74 32.99
N SER A 223 34.31 92.04 32.26
CA SER A 223 34.61 91.31 30.99
C SER A 223 34.89 89.84 31.19
N GLY A 224 35.57 89.45 32.29
CA GLY A 224 35.74 88.07 32.67
C GLY A 224 34.44 87.38 32.96
N ILE A 225 33.51 88.07 33.68
CA ILE A 225 32.16 87.48 33.98
C ILE A 225 31.37 87.34 32.66
N GLU A 226 31.43 88.29 31.75
CA GLU A 226 30.74 88.25 30.46
C GLU A 226 31.19 87.09 29.60
N SER A 227 32.48 86.73 29.57
CA SER A 227 33.06 85.60 28.88
C SER A 227 32.46 84.25 29.50
N LEU A 228 32.46 84.19 30.85
CA LEU A 228 31.87 82.99 31.52
C LEU A 228 30.38 82.81 31.27
N LEU A 229 29.64 83.92 31.18
CA LEU A 229 28.22 83.89 30.82
C LEU A 229 27.99 83.47 29.38
N GLN A 230 28.84 83.91 28.47
CA GLN A 230 28.82 83.51 27.05
C GLN A 230 29.07 81.97 26.95
N ASP A 231 30.08 81.44 27.65
CA ASP A 231 30.41 80.03 27.67
C ASP A 231 29.25 79.24 28.28
N MET A 232 28.64 79.74 29.35
CA MET A 232 27.50 79.11 30.01
C MET A 232 26.24 79.07 29.08
N ASN A 233 26.01 80.16 28.32
CA ASN A 233 24.92 80.22 27.36
C ASN A 233 25.13 79.20 26.20
N THR A 234 26.34 79.15 25.68
CA THR A 234 26.73 78.21 24.63
C THR A 234 26.57 76.76 25.11
N SER A 235 27.04 76.46 26.29
CA SER A 235 26.90 75.12 26.91
C SER A 235 25.47 74.72 27.19
N SER A 236 24.63 75.66 27.66
CA SER A 236 23.21 75.46 27.86
C SER A 236 22.44 75.18 26.57
N GLN A 237 22.76 75.92 25.49
CA GLN A 237 22.15 75.68 24.16
C GLN A 237 22.54 74.32 23.59
N ALA A 238 23.79 73.88 23.74
CA ALA A 238 24.26 72.59 23.34
C ALA A 238 23.56 71.48 24.12
N ALA A 239 23.34 71.63 25.43
CA ALA A 239 22.63 70.70 26.27
C ALA A 239 21.14 70.57 25.88
N VAL A 240 20.48 71.72 25.59
CA VAL A 240 19.06 71.67 25.10
C VAL A 240 18.97 70.95 23.77
N ALA A 241 19.86 71.21 22.77
CA ALA A 241 19.88 70.50 21.50
C ALA A 241 20.07 68.93 21.70
N THR A 242 20.93 68.55 22.67
CA THR A 242 21.12 67.16 23.05
C THR A 242 19.83 66.53 23.62
N MET A 243 19.12 67.27 24.49
CA MET A 243 17.83 66.81 25.05
C MET A 243 16.77 66.61 23.95
N GLU A 244 16.68 67.47 22.97
CA GLU A 244 15.80 67.30 21.82
C GLU A 244 16.15 66.05 21.00
N THR A 245 17.43 65.76 20.79
CA THR A 245 17.88 64.53 20.14
C THR A 245 17.48 63.28 20.92
N VAL A 246 17.61 63.33 22.23
CA VAL A 246 17.19 62.20 23.13
C VAL A 246 15.66 62.01 23.10
N LEU A 247 14.87 63.11 23.08
CA LEU A 247 13.42 63.04 22.92
C LEU A 247 13.01 62.36 21.60
N ASN A 248 13.59 62.75 20.51
CA ASN A 248 13.34 62.14 19.22
C ASN A 248 13.70 60.62 19.18
N SER A 249 14.82 60.27 19.82
CA SER A 249 15.24 58.88 19.98
C SER A 249 14.27 58.09 20.87
N SER A 250 13.72 58.75 21.90
CA SER A 250 12.72 58.21 22.80
C SER A 250 11.40 57.87 22.07
N ASP A 251 10.94 58.78 21.19
CA ASP A 251 9.73 58.58 20.40
C ASP A 251 9.90 57.39 19.44
N ASN A 252 11.05 57.28 18.76
CA ASN A 252 11.39 56.15 17.92
C ASN A 252 11.43 54.83 18.74
N MET A 253 11.92 54.86 19.99
CA MET A 253 11.91 53.72 20.88
C MET A 253 10.48 53.33 21.26
N ASN A 254 9.57 54.26 21.50
CA ASN A 254 8.17 53.96 21.79
C ASN A 254 7.50 53.23 20.62
N VAL A 255 7.78 53.61 19.36
CA VAL A 255 7.26 52.85 18.20
C VAL A 255 7.77 51.41 18.21
N LYS A 256 9.06 51.22 18.42
CA LYS A 256 9.66 49.85 18.48
C LYS A 256 9.14 48.98 19.63
N LEU A 257 8.91 49.60 20.79
CA LEU A 257 8.31 48.90 21.93
C LEU A 257 6.88 48.44 21.61
N LYS A 258 6.09 49.26 20.95
CA LYS A 258 4.74 48.90 20.51
C LYS A 258 4.72 47.76 19.48
N GLU A 259 5.60 47.83 18.47
CA GLU A 259 5.79 46.72 17.52
C GLU A 259 6.17 45.42 18.23
N SER A 260 7.01 45.48 19.28
CA SER A 260 7.43 44.34 20.09
C SER A 260 6.27 43.80 20.93
N GLU A 261 5.40 44.66 21.48
CA GLU A 261 4.17 44.25 22.18
C GLU A 261 3.21 43.46 21.28
N GLU A 262 3.00 43.96 20.04
CA GLU A 262 2.16 43.27 19.05
C GLU A 262 2.75 41.90 18.66
N ALA A 263 4.09 41.81 18.46
CA ALA A 263 4.77 40.55 18.15
C ALA A 263 4.68 39.53 19.27
N ILE A 264 4.83 39.96 20.53
CA ILE A 264 4.67 39.12 21.73
C ILE A 264 3.23 38.60 21.85
N SER A 265 2.22 39.46 21.66
CA SER A 265 0.81 39.10 21.66
C SER A 265 0.48 38.09 20.56
N HIS A 266 1.02 38.28 19.36
CA HIS A 266 0.86 37.36 18.25
C HIS A 266 1.50 35.99 18.52
N SER A 267 2.70 35.99 19.13
CA SER A 267 3.38 34.74 19.53
C SER A 267 2.56 33.92 20.53
N SER A 268 1.97 34.57 21.54
CA SER A 268 1.08 33.89 22.52
C SER A 268 -0.14 33.27 21.84
N MET A 269 -0.77 33.98 20.90
CA MET A 269 -1.90 33.46 20.15
C MET A 269 -1.51 32.22 19.31
N LEU A 270 -0.33 32.26 18.68
CA LEU A 270 0.17 31.12 17.88
C LEU A 270 0.48 29.92 18.78
N SER A 271 1.06 30.13 19.96
CA SER A 271 1.30 29.05 20.95
C SER A 271 0.00 28.39 21.39
N THR A 272 -1.05 29.18 21.64
CA THR A 272 -2.37 28.66 22.00
C THR A 272 -2.96 27.81 20.89
N LYS A 273 -2.94 28.27 19.63
CA LYS A 273 -3.42 27.50 18.48
C LYS A 273 -2.63 26.23 18.25
N ALA A 274 -1.32 26.27 18.43
CA ALA A 274 -0.48 25.08 18.32
C ALA A 274 -0.86 24.04 19.40
N ARG A 275 -1.13 24.45 20.62
CA ARG A 275 -1.59 23.56 21.70
C ARG A 275 -2.94 22.92 21.36
N GLU A 276 -3.93 23.68 20.90
CA GLU A 276 -5.22 23.14 20.46
C GLU A 276 -5.04 22.09 19.34
N SER A 277 -4.08 22.30 18.45
CA SER A 277 -3.75 21.33 17.39
C SER A 277 -3.12 20.05 17.95
N MET A 278 -2.31 20.14 19.02
CA MET A 278 -1.73 18.97 19.68
C MET A 278 -2.81 18.18 20.45
N ASP A 279 -3.74 18.84 21.10
CA ASP A 279 -4.87 18.19 21.77
C ASP A 279 -5.75 17.43 20.75
N ALA A 280 -6.02 18.05 19.59
CA ALA A 280 -6.73 17.37 18.50
C ALA A 280 -5.95 16.17 17.92
N MET A 281 -4.62 16.28 17.84
CA MET A 281 -3.76 15.18 17.39
C MET A 281 -3.80 14.01 18.37
N GLN A 282 -3.77 14.29 19.67
CA GLN A 282 -3.86 13.25 20.70
C GLN A 282 -5.20 12.51 20.62
N ALA A 283 -6.32 13.21 20.43
CA ALA A 283 -7.62 12.59 20.23
C ALA A 283 -7.66 11.71 18.95
N MET A 284 -6.98 12.11 17.87
CA MET A 284 -6.85 11.28 16.67
C MET A 284 -6.01 10.02 16.92
N VAL A 285 -4.96 10.09 17.73
CA VAL A 285 -4.14 8.93 18.10
C VAL A 285 -4.97 7.92 18.90
N GLU A 286 -5.78 8.38 19.86
CA GLU A 286 -6.69 7.51 20.61
C GLU A 286 -7.70 6.81 19.70
N ASN A 287 -8.32 7.53 18.77
CA ASN A 287 -9.20 6.94 17.78
C ASN A 287 -8.49 5.93 16.87
N ASN A 288 -7.26 6.21 16.46
CA ASN A 288 -6.45 5.27 15.67
C ASN A 288 -6.16 3.98 16.43
N ALA A 289 -5.90 4.05 17.74
CA ALA A 289 -5.70 2.88 18.59
C ALA A 289 -6.97 2.01 18.66
N GLU A 290 -8.15 2.62 18.82
CA GLU A 290 -9.43 1.92 18.81
C GLU A 290 -9.70 1.25 17.46
N HIS A 291 -9.50 1.98 16.36
CA HIS A 291 -9.67 1.43 15.02
C HIS A 291 -8.69 0.29 14.73
N SER A 292 -7.43 0.41 15.18
CA SER A 292 -6.43 -0.64 15.03
C SER A 292 -6.82 -1.91 15.76
N ALA A 293 -7.35 -1.80 16.98
CA ALA A 293 -7.87 -2.94 17.74
C ALA A 293 -9.05 -3.62 17.02
N GLY A 294 -9.97 -2.82 16.46
CA GLY A 294 -11.07 -3.33 15.64
C GLY A 294 -10.59 -4.06 14.38
N ILE A 295 -9.65 -3.49 13.66
CA ILE A 295 -9.04 -4.12 12.47
C ILE A 295 -8.33 -5.42 12.86
N SER A 296 -7.57 -5.44 13.98
CA SER A 296 -6.91 -6.66 14.48
C SER A 296 -7.90 -7.79 14.71
N THR A 297 -9.03 -7.49 15.33
CA THR A 297 -10.12 -8.46 15.56
C THR A 297 -10.65 -9.01 14.23
N ASN A 298 -10.88 -8.13 13.24
CA ASN A 298 -11.37 -8.53 11.92
C ASN A 298 -10.35 -9.42 11.16
N ILE A 299 -9.05 -9.10 11.28
CA ILE A 299 -7.96 -9.91 10.70
C ILE A 299 -7.96 -11.32 11.29
N LEU A 300 -8.09 -11.45 12.61
CA LEU A 300 -8.17 -12.76 13.28
C LEU A 300 -9.41 -13.56 12.83
N GLN A 301 -10.56 -12.89 12.68
CA GLN A 301 -11.77 -13.52 12.19
C GLN A 301 -11.64 -13.95 10.74
N LEU A 302 -11.02 -13.14 9.88
CA LEU A 302 -10.72 -13.50 8.49
C LEU A 302 -9.80 -14.71 8.41
N HIS A 303 -8.75 -14.75 9.24
CA HIS A 303 -7.83 -15.89 9.31
C HIS A 303 -8.57 -17.18 9.64
N THR A 304 -9.33 -17.17 10.74
CA THR A 304 -10.12 -18.34 11.18
C THR A 304 -11.15 -18.79 10.13
N THR A 305 -11.79 -17.82 9.45
CA THR A 305 -12.75 -18.12 8.39
C THR A 305 -12.07 -18.74 7.17
N THR A 306 -10.89 -18.23 6.80
CA THR A 306 -10.13 -18.77 5.67
C THR A 306 -9.62 -20.20 5.96
N GLU A 307 -9.11 -20.48 7.16
CA GLU A 307 -8.73 -21.83 7.58
C GLU A 307 -9.91 -22.81 7.51
N LYS A 308 -11.08 -22.40 8.00
CA LYS A 308 -12.29 -23.21 7.90
C LYS A 308 -12.69 -23.48 6.45
N LEU A 309 -12.66 -22.45 5.60
CA LEU A 309 -12.99 -22.60 4.18
C LEU A 309 -12.00 -23.52 3.46
N GLU A 310 -10.73 -23.51 3.79
CA GLU A 310 -9.72 -24.43 3.25
C GLU A 310 -10.04 -25.89 3.62
N HIS A 311 -10.46 -26.13 4.86
CA HIS A 311 -10.90 -27.45 5.29
C HIS A 311 -12.17 -27.89 4.53
N ASP A 312 -13.20 -27.05 4.47
CA ASP A 312 -14.45 -27.34 3.76
C ASP A 312 -14.19 -27.61 2.26
N LEU A 313 -13.23 -26.94 1.66
CA LEU A 313 -12.79 -27.12 0.27
C LEU A 313 -12.18 -28.50 0.05
N THR A 314 -11.37 -28.97 0.98
CA THR A 314 -10.78 -30.31 0.96
C THR A 314 -11.86 -31.39 1.03
N ASP A 315 -12.88 -31.20 1.86
CA ASP A 315 -14.01 -32.14 1.98
C ASP A 315 -14.82 -32.18 0.68
N VAL A 316 -15.15 -31.02 0.10
CA VAL A 316 -15.89 -30.96 -1.18
C VAL A 316 -15.08 -31.58 -2.32
N SER A 317 -13.74 -31.37 -2.32
CA SER A 317 -12.84 -32.00 -3.30
C SER A 317 -12.88 -33.51 -3.22
N THR A 318 -12.86 -34.06 -2.01
CA THR A 318 -12.97 -35.51 -1.76
C THR A 318 -14.33 -36.07 -2.24
N GLN A 319 -15.41 -35.33 -2.00
CA GLN A 319 -16.73 -35.71 -2.48
C GLN A 319 -16.84 -35.67 -4.01
N ALA A 320 -16.26 -34.62 -4.66
CA ALA A 320 -16.25 -34.53 -6.12
C ALA A 320 -15.46 -35.67 -6.78
N LEU A 321 -14.34 -36.07 -6.17
CA LEU A 321 -13.58 -37.25 -6.60
C LEU A 321 -14.36 -38.56 -6.40
N SER A 322 -15.10 -38.66 -5.32
CA SER A 322 -15.98 -39.82 -5.07
C SER A 322 -17.11 -39.93 -6.10
N LEU A 323 -17.73 -38.80 -6.47
CA LEU A 323 -18.74 -38.73 -7.54
C LEU A 323 -18.18 -39.18 -8.88
N SER A 324 -16.97 -38.75 -9.24
CA SER A 324 -16.29 -39.21 -10.46
C SER A 324 -16.04 -40.72 -10.43
N SER A 325 -15.60 -41.28 -9.29
CA SER A 325 -15.39 -42.72 -9.15
C SER A 325 -16.67 -43.48 -9.23
N GLN A 326 -17.78 -42.99 -8.66
CA GLN A 326 -19.10 -43.63 -8.78
C GLN A 326 -19.59 -43.64 -10.25
N ALA A 327 -19.35 -42.58 -10.99
CA ALA A 327 -19.67 -42.54 -12.41
C ALA A 327 -18.86 -43.59 -13.22
N GLU A 328 -17.57 -43.75 -12.89
CA GLU A 328 -16.72 -44.80 -13.50
C GLU A 328 -17.26 -46.19 -13.17
N ASP A 329 -17.70 -46.44 -11.94
CA ASP A 329 -18.32 -47.72 -11.53
C ASP A 329 -19.63 -48.00 -12.29
N ILE A 330 -20.45 -46.97 -12.52
CA ILE A 330 -21.67 -47.08 -13.32
C ILE A 330 -21.32 -47.51 -14.76
N PHE A 331 -20.33 -46.85 -15.40
CA PHE A 331 -19.89 -47.26 -16.74
C PHE A 331 -19.42 -48.70 -16.80
N ARG A 332 -18.69 -49.17 -15.78
CA ARG A 332 -18.26 -50.58 -15.66
C ARG A 332 -19.43 -51.54 -15.50
N LEU A 333 -20.44 -51.19 -14.69
CA LEU A 333 -21.65 -51.99 -14.54
C LEU A 333 -22.49 -52.08 -15.83
N LEU A 334 -22.43 -51.03 -16.64
CA LEU A 334 -23.12 -50.95 -17.94
C LEU A 334 -22.43 -51.80 -19.03
N GLU A 335 -21.22 -52.34 -18.77
CA GLU A 335 -20.49 -53.19 -19.75
C GLU A 335 -21.31 -54.41 -20.22
N SER A 336 -22.13 -54.97 -19.35
CA SER A 336 -22.97 -56.14 -19.66
C SER A 336 -24.28 -55.80 -20.42
N PHE A 337 -24.54 -54.50 -20.64
CA PHE A 337 -25.73 -54.03 -21.35
C PHE A 337 -25.38 -53.58 -22.75
N ASP A 338 -26.30 -53.76 -23.68
CA ASP A 338 -26.15 -53.20 -25.03
C ASP A 338 -26.52 -51.72 -24.99
N VAL A 339 -25.52 -50.89 -24.71
CA VAL A 339 -25.62 -49.42 -24.65
C VAL A 339 -25.18 -48.85 -25.99
N ASN A 340 -26.08 -48.15 -26.68
CA ASN A 340 -25.79 -47.51 -27.93
C ASN A 340 -25.52 -46.01 -27.72
N ASP A 341 -24.32 -45.71 -27.24
CA ASP A 341 -23.89 -44.35 -27.03
C ASP A 341 -22.40 -44.13 -27.43
N ARG A 342 -21.94 -42.90 -27.38
CA ARG A 342 -20.56 -42.52 -27.71
C ARG A 342 -19.52 -43.23 -26.86
N ASN A 343 -19.81 -43.45 -25.58
CA ASN A 343 -18.87 -44.07 -24.64
C ASN A 343 -18.67 -45.57 -25.01
N SER A 344 -19.72 -46.25 -25.40
CA SER A 344 -19.66 -47.64 -25.88
C SER A 344 -18.92 -47.76 -27.21
N GLU A 345 -19.16 -46.85 -28.14
CA GLU A 345 -18.42 -46.80 -29.40
C GLU A 345 -16.89 -46.63 -29.15
N VAL A 346 -16.50 -45.66 -28.29
CA VAL A 346 -15.09 -45.43 -27.95
C VAL A 346 -14.49 -46.60 -27.17
N ARG A 347 -15.26 -47.25 -26.28
CA ARG A 347 -14.85 -48.48 -25.61
C ARG A 347 -14.43 -49.55 -26.60
N ASP A 348 -15.27 -49.82 -27.57
CA ASP A 348 -15.04 -50.89 -28.56
C ASP A 348 -13.81 -50.54 -29.44
N ILE A 349 -13.65 -49.27 -29.81
CA ILE A 349 -12.47 -48.80 -30.54
C ILE A 349 -11.21 -49.01 -29.71
N ALA A 350 -11.22 -48.61 -28.42
CA ALA A 350 -10.06 -48.69 -27.52
C ALA A 350 -9.66 -50.15 -27.25
N VAL A 351 -10.64 -51.03 -26.97
CA VAL A 351 -10.37 -52.45 -26.75
C VAL A 351 -9.78 -53.13 -27.99
N ASN A 352 -10.33 -52.84 -29.16
CA ASN A 352 -9.80 -53.38 -30.44
C ASN A 352 -8.40 -52.82 -30.73
N ALA A 353 -8.15 -51.52 -30.50
CA ALA A 353 -6.83 -50.93 -30.71
C ALA A 353 -5.78 -51.50 -29.72
N ALA A 354 -6.14 -51.63 -28.43
CA ALA A 354 -5.28 -52.26 -27.43
C ALA A 354 -4.88 -53.70 -27.81
N LYS A 355 -5.84 -54.49 -28.27
CA LYS A 355 -5.61 -55.85 -28.77
C LYS A 355 -4.66 -55.80 -30.03
N THR A 356 -4.92 -54.93 -30.99
CA THR A 356 -4.07 -54.77 -32.18
C THR A 356 -2.64 -54.38 -31.81
N VAL A 357 -2.44 -53.48 -30.85
CA VAL A 357 -1.10 -53.11 -30.35
C VAL A 357 -0.41 -54.32 -29.72
N GLY A 358 -1.11 -55.07 -28.87
CA GLY A 358 -0.57 -56.26 -28.24
C GLY A 358 -0.13 -57.33 -29.30
N GLU A 359 -1.00 -57.66 -30.25
CA GLU A 359 -0.69 -58.60 -31.34
C GLU A 359 0.50 -58.10 -32.19
N ARG A 360 0.57 -56.81 -32.47
CA ARG A 360 1.67 -56.21 -33.23
C ARG A 360 3.01 -56.29 -32.46
N PHE A 361 2.98 -56.11 -31.15
CA PHE A 361 4.14 -56.25 -30.30
C PHE A 361 4.62 -57.69 -30.20
N GLU A 362 3.69 -58.66 -30.03
CA GLU A 362 3.99 -60.08 -30.03
C GLU A 362 4.59 -60.55 -31.36
N GLN A 363 4.01 -60.12 -32.47
CA GLN A 363 4.55 -60.38 -33.81
C GLN A 363 5.99 -59.84 -33.94
N ALA A 364 6.25 -58.57 -33.51
CA ALA A 364 7.56 -57.98 -33.58
C ALA A 364 8.61 -58.72 -32.71
N ILE A 365 8.19 -59.24 -31.55
CA ILE A 365 9.03 -60.09 -30.73
C ILE A 365 9.37 -61.39 -31.47
N SER A 366 8.36 -62.06 -32.05
CA SER A 366 8.56 -63.31 -32.80
C SER A 366 9.46 -63.15 -34.03
N GLU A 367 9.37 -61.97 -34.67
CA GLU A 367 10.21 -61.58 -35.82
C GLU A 367 11.61 -61.08 -35.42
N GLY A 368 11.91 -60.98 -34.12
CA GLY A 368 13.22 -60.51 -33.62
C GLY A 368 13.47 -59.01 -33.80
N LYS A 369 12.42 -58.19 -34.14
CA LYS A 369 12.50 -56.72 -34.28
C LYS A 369 12.77 -56.05 -32.96
N ILE A 370 12.22 -56.56 -31.87
CA ILE A 370 12.44 -56.14 -30.49
C ILE A 370 12.47 -57.36 -29.58
N SER A 371 13.25 -57.36 -28.51
CA SER A 371 13.19 -58.39 -27.48
C SER A 371 12.13 -58.05 -26.45
N GLU A 372 11.47 -59.02 -25.85
CA GLU A 372 10.52 -58.81 -24.79
C GLU A 372 11.15 -58.05 -23.62
N ALA A 373 12.42 -58.35 -23.28
CA ALA A 373 13.17 -57.66 -22.22
C ALA A 373 13.34 -56.14 -22.53
N LYS A 374 13.47 -55.75 -23.79
CA LYS A 374 13.55 -54.35 -24.17
C LYS A 374 12.19 -53.67 -24.12
N LEU A 375 11.10 -54.39 -24.57
CA LEU A 375 9.76 -53.84 -24.58
C LEU A 375 9.22 -53.58 -23.16
N PHE A 376 9.63 -54.38 -22.19
CA PHE A 376 9.26 -54.26 -20.76
C PHE A 376 10.36 -53.57 -19.91
N ASN A 377 11.33 -52.90 -20.56
CA ASN A 377 12.31 -52.09 -19.84
C ASN A 377 11.79 -50.64 -19.74
N PHE A 378 11.24 -50.32 -18.59
CA PHE A 378 10.68 -49.01 -18.27
C PHE A 378 11.74 -48.06 -17.64
N ASP A 379 12.98 -48.09 -18.17
CA ASP A 379 14.05 -47.16 -17.77
C ASP A 379 13.90 -45.84 -18.54
N TYR A 380 13.52 -44.79 -17.82
CA TYR A 380 13.30 -43.46 -18.41
C TYR A 380 14.54 -42.59 -18.27
N SER A 381 15.22 -42.35 -19.38
CA SER A 381 16.35 -41.41 -19.44
C SER A 381 15.85 -40.03 -19.86
N PRO A 382 16.05 -38.98 -19.05
CA PRO A 382 15.59 -37.65 -19.40
C PRO A 382 16.30 -37.09 -20.63
N ILE A 383 15.56 -36.47 -21.53
CA ILE A 383 16.10 -35.77 -22.72
C ILE A 383 16.55 -34.38 -22.29
N PRO A 384 17.85 -34.03 -22.43
CA PRO A 384 18.35 -32.73 -22.01
C PRO A 384 17.66 -31.57 -22.76
N ASN A 385 17.53 -30.43 -22.07
CA ASN A 385 17.02 -29.18 -22.62
C ASN A 385 15.57 -29.26 -23.15
N THR A 386 14.73 -30.12 -22.56
CA THR A 386 13.30 -30.18 -22.85
C THR A 386 12.49 -29.63 -21.68
N ASN A 387 11.52 -28.77 -21.98
CA ASN A 387 10.55 -28.24 -21.01
C ASN A 387 9.17 -28.13 -21.67
N PRO A 388 8.17 -28.97 -21.30
CA PRO A 388 8.20 -29.98 -20.24
C PRO A 388 9.24 -31.09 -20.44
N ILE A 389 9.66 -31.72 -19.31
CA ILE A 389 10.68 -32.76 -19.34
C ILE A 389 10.18 -33.95 -20.17
N LYS A 390 11.03 -34.40 -21.10
CA LYS A 390 10.82 -35.58 -21.92
C LYS A 390 11.79 -36.68 -21.57
N HIS A 391 11.42 -37.89 -21.90
CA HIS A 391 12.23 -39.07 -21.62
C HIS A 391 12.41 -39.92 -22.87
N THR A 392 13.36 -40.81 -22.84
CA THR A 392 13.54 -41.86 -23.84
C THR A 392 13.67 -43.21 -23.16
N THR A 393 13.19 -44.26 -23.85
CA THR A 393 13.22 -45.65 -23.38
C THR A 393 13.87 -46.55 -24.40
N PRO A 394 14.29 -47.77 -24.03
CA PRO A 394 14.84 -48.74 -24.98
C PRO A 394 13.89 -49.16 -26.10
N PHE A 395 12.58 -48.97 -25.97
CA PHE A 395 11.56 -49.35 -26.94
C PHE A 395 11.06 -48.19 -27.84
N ASP A 396 11.48 -46.97 -27.60
CA ASP A 396 10.98 -45.78 -28.32
C ASP A 396 11.08 -45.87 -29.84
N LYS A 397 12.25 -46.30 -30.36
CA LYS A 397 12.42 -46.40 -31.82
C LYS A 397 11.42 -47.39 -32.42
N PHE A 398 11.18 -48.50 -31.73
CA PHE A 398 10.24 -49.50 -32.16
C PHE A 398 8.78 -48.98 -32.14
N THR A 399 8.40 -48.30 -31.06
CA THR A 399 7.05 -47.74 -30.92
C THR A 399 6.81 -46.59 -31.92
N ASP A 400 7.84 -45.79 -32.23
CA ASP A 400 7.76 -44.74 -33.24
C ASP A 400 7.52 -45.29 -34.65
N ASP A 401 8.00 -46.49 -34.92
CA ASP A 401 7.82 -47.17 -36.21
C ASP A 401 6.46 -47.90 -36.32
N VAL A 402 5.86 -48.33 -35.22
CA VAL A 402 4.70 -49.26 -35.23
C VAL A 402 3.40 -48.59 -34.83
N LEU A 403 3.40 -47.69 -33.82
CA LEU A 403 2.17 -47.14 -33.26
C LEU A 403 1.43 -46.16 -34.19
N PRO A 404 2.10 -45.34 -35.02
CA PRO A 404 1.38 -44.41 -35.91
C PRO A 404 0.37 -45.11 -36.84
N ASP A 405 0.73 -46.29 -37.37
CA ASP A 405 -0.15 -47.07 -38.25
C ASP A 405 -1.48 -47.50 -37.57
N ILE A 406 -1.50 -47.56 -36.24
CA ILE A 406 -2.68 -47.94 -35.44
C ILE A 406 -3.41 -46.69 -34.96
N GLN A 407 -2.67 -45.67 -34.57
CA GLN A 407 -3.18 -44.47 -33.87
C GLN A 407 -3.76 -43.45 -34.84
N GLU A 408 -3.08 -43.13 -35.94
CA GLU A 408 -3.51 -42.04 -36.82
C GLU A 408 -4.82 -42.34 -37.56
N PRO A 409 -5.09 -43.57 -38.09
CA PRO A 409 -6.36 -43.88 -38.74
C PRO A 409 -7.58 -43.68 -37.86
N LEU A 410 -7.44 -43.79 -36.51
CA LEU A 410 -8.54 -43.56 -35.58
C LEU A 410 -8.98 -42.10 -35.56
N LEU A 411 -8.03 -41.15 -35.66
CA LEU A 411 -8.34 -39.73 -35.69
C LEU A 411 -8.94 -39.32 -37.06
N GLU A 412 -8.52 -39.97 -38.15
CA GLU A 412 -9.04 -39.72 -39.47
C GLU A 412 -10.48 -40.24 -39.64
N THR A 413 -10.75 -41.42 -39.06
CA THR A 413 -12.06 -42.09 -39.16
C THR A 413 -13.11 -41.50 -38.21
N HIS A 414 -12.68 -41.03 -37.05
CA HIS A 414 -13.59 -40.59 -35.97
C HIS A 414 -13.27 -39.13 -35.56
N SER A 415 -13.98 -38.17 -36.12
CA SER A 415 -13.76 -36.73 -35.90
C SER A 415 -13.94 -36.26 -34.44
N PHE A 416 -14.63 -37.04 -33.61
CA PHE A 416 -14.82 -36.76 -32.19
C PHE A 416 -13.60 -37.14 -31.33
N ILE A 417 -12.68 -37.99 -31.84
CA ILE A 417 -11.45 -38.37 -31.13
C ILE A 417 -10.45 -37.22 -31.21
N ILE A 418 -10.01 -36.77 -30.06
CA ILE A 418 -9.00 -35.71 -29.97
C ILE A 418 -7.59 -36.30 -30.04
N TYR A 419 -7.38 -37.42 -29.33
CA TYR A 419 -6.13 -38.16 -29.40
C TYR A 419 -6.38 -39.66 -29.16
N ALA A 420 -5.50 -40.50 -29.69
CA ALA A 420 -5.51 -41.93 -29.43
C ALA A 420 -4.05 -42.43 -29.38
N GLY A 421 -3.70 -43.27 -28.40
CA GLY A 421 -2.38 -43.83 -28.35
C GLY A 421 -2.07 -44.74 -27.19
N ALA A 422 -0.98 -45.47 -27.29
CA ALA A 422 -0.52 -46.42 -26.28
C ALA A 422 0.39 -45.74 -25.25
N VAL A 423 0.14 -46.01 -23.99
CA VAL A 423 1.00 -45.63 -22.85
C VAL A 423 1.45 -46.89 -22.10
N ASP A 424 2.65 -46.85 -21.54
CA ASP A 424 3.10 -47.95 -20.68
C ASP A 424 2.44 -47.95 -19.31
N ILE A 425 2.75 -48.92 -18.47
CA ILE A 425 2.15 -49.07 -17.11
C ILE A 425 2.38 -47.87 -16.20
N ASN A 426 3.35 -47.00 -16.46
CA ASN A 426 3.68 -45.81 -15.68
C ASN A 426 3.15 -44.52 -16.32
N GLY A 427 2.34 -44.64 -17.39
CA GLY A 427 1.78 -43.48 -18.07
C GLY A 427 2.74 -42.77 -19.02
N TYR A 428 3.86 -43.40 -19.38
CA TYR A 428 4.75 -42.87 -20.41
C TYR A 428 4.15 -43.03 -21.81
N PHE A 429 4.10 -41.94 -22.54
CA PHE A 429 3.57 -41.88 -23.90
C PHE A 429 4.72 -41.90 -24.92
N PRO A 430 5.18 -43.09 -25.36
CA PRO A 430 6.35 -43.20 -26.22
C PRO A 430 6.16 -42.51 -27.56
N THR A 431 4.99 -42.67 -28.17
CA THR A 431 4.66 -42.14 -29.50
C THR A 431 3.26 -41.60 -29.48
N HIS A 432 3.16 -40.27 -29.52
CA HIS A 432 1.84 -39.59 -29.57
C HIS A 432 1.43 -39.34 -31.02
N ASN A 433 0.16 -38.99 -31.24
CA ASN A 433 -0.33 -38.61 -32.56
C ASN A 433 0.52 -37.47 -33.13
N GLU A 434 0.68 -37.46 -34.45
CA GLU A 434 1.48 -36.47 -35.21
C GLU A 434 1.11 -35.05 -34.86
N LYS A 435 -0.18 -34.77 -34.71
CA LYS A 435 -0.75 -33.47 -34.27
C LYS A 435 -0.19 -33.00 -32.93
N PHE A 436 0.20 -33.89 -32.03
CA PHE A 436 0.77 -33.60 -30.71
C PHE A 436 2.25 -34.00 -30.60
N SER A 437 2.91 -34.20 -31.74
CA SER A 437 4.33 -34.51 -31.85
C SER A 437 5.10 -33.45 -32.62
N GLN A 438 4.58 -32.20 -32.64
CA GLN A 438 5.17 -31.10 -33.39
C GLN A 438 6.57 -30.74 -32.86
N PRO A 439 7.47 -30.18 -33.67
CA PRO A 439 8.79 -29.77 -33.21
C PRO A 439 8.73 -28.82 -32.04
N LEU A 440 9.71 -28.92 -31.10
CA LEU A 440 9.84 -28.01 -29.97
C LEU A 440 10.16 -26.60 -30.49
N THR A 441 9.45 -25.61 -29.96
CA THR A 441 9.61 -24.20 -30.32
C THR A 441 10.48 -23.43 -29.27
N GLY A 442 10.66 -24.00 -28.10
CA GLY A 442 11.29 -23.35 -26.94
C GLY A 442 10.32 -22.44 -26.14
N ASN A 443 9.07 -22.31 -26.60
CA ASN A 443 8.02 -21.66 -25.82
C ASN A 443 7.25 -22.70 -25.04
N TYR A 444 7.25 -22.57 -23.70
CA TYR A 444 6.67 -23.57 -22.80
C TYR A 444 5.20 -23.88 -23.10
N ASP A 445 4.35 -22.85 -23.25
CA ASP A 445 2.92 -23.03 -23.45
C ASP A 445 2.61 -23.69 -24.80
N THR A 446 3.34 -23.30 -25.84
CA THR A 446 3.23 -23.90 -27.18
C THR A 446 3.68 -25.35 -27.16
N ASP A 447 4.81 -25.65 -26.53
CA ASP A 447 5.38 -26.99 -26.46
C ASP A 447 4.55 -27.90 -25.54
N LEU A 448 3.99 -27.37 -24.46
CA LEU A 448 3.05 -28.06 -23.57
C LEU A 448 1.81 -28.54 -24.33
N ALA A 449 1.27 -27.71 -25.24
CA ALA A 449 0.06 -28.01 -25.99
C ALA A 449 0.31 -28.94 -27.18
N ASN A 450 1.38 -28.69 -27.97
CA ASN A 450 1.57 -29.29 -29.29
C ASN A 450 2.65 -30.36 -29.35
N ASN A 451 3.44 -30.55 -28.30
CA ASN A 451 4.47 -31.58 -28.23
C ASN A 451 4.32 -32.41 -26.95
N ARG A 452 3.50 -33.46 -27.03
CA ARG A 452 3.13 -34.32 -25.88
C ARG A 452 3.79 -35.70 -25.93
N THR A 453 4.46 -36.07 -27.04
CA THR A 453 5.19 -37.31 -27.18
C THR A 453 6.39 -37.38 -26.22
N LYS A 454 6.81 -38.59 -25.85
CA LYS A 454 7.97 -38.85 -24.97
C LYS A 454 7.81 -38.26 -23.58
N ARG A 455 6.60 -38.09 -23.10
CA ARG A 455 6.27 -37.58 -21.76
C ARG A 455 5.68 -38.66 -20.88
N ILE A 456 5.94 -38.56 -19.57
CA ILE A 456 5.26 -39.32 -18.55
C ILE A 456 4.07 -38.49 -18.05
N PHE A 457 2.88 -39.06 -18.08
CA PHE A 457 1.66 -38.47 -17.55
C PHE A 457 1.41 -39.15 -16.19
N ASP A 458 2.01 -38.60 -15.17
CA ASP A 458 1.97 -39.08 -13.77
C ASP A 458 0.80 -38.48 -12.96
N ASP A 459 -0.01 -37.62 -13.59
CA ASP A 459 -1.27 -37.17 -13.00
C ASP A 459 -2.23 -38.34 -12.78
N LYS A 460 -3.28 -38.11 -11.95
CA LYS A 460 -4.25 -39.13 -11.59
C LYS A 460 -4.87 -39.85 -12.77
N THR A 461 -5.13 -39.14 -13.87
CA THR A 461 -5.74 -39.72 -15.09
C THR A 461 -4.73 -40.55 -15.87
N GLY A 462 -3.54 -40.01 -16.11
CA GLY A 462 -2.48 -40.65 -16.87
C GLY A 462 -1.97 -41.95 -16.23
N SER A 463 -1.65 -41.90 -14.93
CA SER A 463 -1.16 -43.06 -14.19
C SER A 463 -2.20 -44.21 -14.15
N ARG A 464 -3.48 -43.90 -13.98
CA ARG A 464 -4.52 -44.90 -13.98
C ARG A 464 -4.79 -45.51 -15.34
N CYS A 465 -4.61 -44.77 -16.43
CA CYS A 465 -4.74 -45.32 -17.79
C CYS A 465 -3.73 -46.43 -18.07
N GLY A 466 -2.46 -46.20 -17.73
CA GLY A 466 -1.39 -47.15 -17.96
C GLY A 466 -1.51 -48.40 -17.06
N SER A 467 -1.90 -48.22 -15.81
CA SER A 467 -1.98 -49.29 -14.80
C SER A 467 -3.30 -50.04 -14.79
N ASN A 468 -4.29 -49.65 -15.59
CA ASN A 468 -5.62 -50.34 -15.63
C ASN A 468 -5.50 -51.75 -16.18
N THR A 469 -6.08 -52.71 -15.43
CA THR A 469 -6.18 -54.14 -15.81
C THR A 469 -7.62 -54.60 -16.04
N SER A 470 -8.61 -53.74 -15.81
CA SER A 470 -10.02 -54.00 -16.15
C SER A 470 -10.22 -53.90 -17.66
N THR A 471 -11.28 -54.46 -18.19
CA THR A 471 -11.62 -54.45 -19.63
C THR A 471 -11.46 -53.04 -20.25
N PHE A 472 -11.97 -52.07 -19.53
CA PHE A 472 -11.72 -50.63 -19.84
C PHE A 472 -11.83 -49.78 -18.57
N LEU A 473 -11.31 -48.54 -18.69
CA LEU A 473 -11.45 -47.49 -17.67
C LEU A 473 -11.88 -46.20 -18.39
N LEU A 474 -13.03 -45.66 -18.04
CA LEU A 474 -13.50 -44.35 -18.52
C LEU A 474 -13.32 -43.32 -17.42
N GLN A 475 -12.49 -42.36 -17.63
CA GLN A 475 -12.24 -41.24 -16.71
C GLN A 475 -12.73 -39.92 -17.36
N THR A 476 -13.09 -38.96 -16.51
CA THR A 476 -13.48 -37.62 -16.95
C THR A 476 -12.63 -36.61 -16.21
N TYR A 477 -12.02 -35.72 -16.94
CA TYR A 477 -11.17 -34.67 -16.36
C TYR A 477 -11.29 -33.35 -17.14
N LYS A 478 -10.88 -32.27 -16.50
CA LYS A 478 -10.83 -30.97 -17.14
C LYS A 478 -9.38 -30.65 -17.48
N ARG A 479 -9.13 -30.28 -18.75
CA ARG A 479 -7.81 -29.87 -19.22
C ARG A 479 -7.44 -28.48 -18.70
N ASP A 480 -6.16 -28.15 -18.75
CA ASP A 480 -5.62 -26.81 -18.44
C ASP A 480 -6.32 -25.71 -19.27
N THR A 481 -6.78 -26.05 -20.45
CA THR A 481 -7.57 -25.17 -21.34
C THR A 481 -9.00 -24.92 -20.86
N GLY A 482 -9.45 -25.59 -19.80
CA GLY A 482 -10.83 -25.51 -19.30
C GLY A 482 -11.82 -26.45 -19.98
N GLU A 483 -11.43 -27.22 -21.00
CA GLU A 483 -12.28 -28.17 -21.71
C GLU A 483 -12.41 -29.47 -20.90
N VAL A 484 -13.66 -29.97 -20.72
CA VAL A 484 -13.92 -31.25 -20.07
C VAL A 484 -13.86 -32.36 -21.11
N MET A 485 -13.03 -33.36 -20.83
CA MET A 485 -12.78 -34.51 -21.68
C MET A 485 -13.08 -35.83 -21.00
N HIS A 486 -13.51 -36.79 -21.78
CA HIS A 486 -13.44 -38.18 -21.43
C HIS A 486 -12.12 -38.78 -21.92
N ASP A 487 -11.55 -39.66 -21.13
CA ASP A 487 -10.37 -40.47 -21.44
C ASP A 487 -10.72 -41.92 -21.17
N LEU A 488 -10.85 -42.70 -22.24
CA LEU A 488 -11.15 -44.12 -22.14
C LEU A 488 -9.89 -44.93 -22.47
N SER A 489 -9.50 -45.83 -21.58
CA SER A 489 -8.36 -46.71 -21.79
C SER A 489 -8.72 -48.18 -21.68
N ALA A 490 -8.06 -48.99 -22.51
CA ALA A 490 -8.14 -50.46 -22.46
C ALA A 490 -6.73 -51.04 -22.28
N PRO A 491 -6.55 -52.12 -21.49
CA PRO A 491 -5.24 -52.67 -21.18
C PRO A 491 -4.61 -53.36 -22.39
N ILE A 492 -3.34 -53.19 -22.58
CA ILE A 492 -2.51 -53.82 -23.61
C ILE A 492 -1.76 -55.00 -22.97
N TYR A 493 -2.00 -56.21 -23.47
CA TYR A 493 -1.28 -57.41 -23.03
C TYR A 493 -0.35 -57.89 -24.16
N VAL A 494 0.85 -58.32 -23.79
CA VAL A 494 1.85 -58.90 -24.67
C VAL A 494 2.36 -60.19 -24.05
N ASN A 495 2.15 -61.32 -24.71
CA ASN A 495 2.43 -62.68 -24.18
C ASN A 495 1.81 -62.88 -22.78
N GLY A 496 0.58 -62.38 -22.58
CA GLY A 496 -0.14 -62.48 -21.32
C GLY A 496 0.38 -61.55 -20.19
N LYS A 497 1.39 -60.70 -20.42
CA LYS A 497 1.88 -59.71 -19.49
C LYS A 497 1.30 -58.35 -19.80
N HIS A 498 0.86 -57.64 -18.80
CA HIS A 498 0.34 -56.30 -18.92
C HIS A 498 1.48 -55.31 -19.23
N TRP A 499 1.44 -54.67 -20.41
CA TRP A 499 2.43 -53.70 -20.86
C TRP A 499 2.04 -52.25 -20.54
N GLY A 500 0.75 -51.95 -20.61
CA GLY A 500 0.22 -50.60 -20.42
C GLY A 500 -1.23 -50.48 -20.89
N GLY A 501 -1.65 -49.32 -21.35
CA GLY A 501 -2.99 -49.04 -21.81
C GLY A 501 -3.04 -48.33 -23.15
N PHE A 502 -4.04 -48.65 -23.97
CA PHE A 502 -4.40 -47.86 -25.14
C PHE A 502 -5.48 -46.85 -24.73
N ARG A 503 -5.20 -45.58 -24.82
CA ARG A 503 -6.08 -44.49 -24.35
C ARG A 503 -6.62 -43.65 -25.49
N ILE A 504 -7.88 -43.26 -25.41
CA ILE A 504 -8.57 -42.39 -26.38
C ILE A 504 -9.18 -41.21 -25.60
N GLY A 505 -8.72 -40.01 -25.94
CA GLY A 505 -9.31 -38.78 -25.44
C GLY A 505 -10.33 -38.19 -26.41
N TYR A 506 -11.54 -37.88 -25.90
CA TYR A 506 -12.62 -37.32 -26.70
C TYR A 506 -13.44 -36.30 -25.93
N LYS A 507 -14.22 -35.44 -26.63
CA LYS A 507 -15.06 -34.43 -25.98
C LYS A 507 -16.17 -35.07 -25.17
N ALA A 508 -16.31 -34.62 -23.92
CA ALA A 508 -17.31 -35.13 -22.99
C ALA A 508 -18.75 -34.68 -23.32
N LYS A 509 -18.91 -33.60 -24.09
CA LYS A 509 -20.21 -33.15 -24.62
C LYS A 509 -20.19 -33.17 -26.13
N GLU A 510 -21.24 -33.70 -26.76
CA GLU A 510 -21.52 -33.46 -28.18
C GLU A 510 -21.86 -31.96 -28.36
N GLN A 511 -21.25 -31.35 -29.37
CA GLN A 511 -21.63 -30.01 -29.80
C GLN A 511 -22.97 -30.04 -30.54
#